data_04c8c22adac9ee31cdfc84953e9cdc06
#
_entry.id   04c8c22adac9ee31cdfc84953e9cdc06
#
_cell.length_a   1.000
_cell.length_b   1.000
_cell.length_c   1.000
_cell.angle_alpha   90.00
_cell.angle_beta   90.00
_cell.angle_gamma   90.00
#
_symmetry.space_group_name_H-M   'P 1'
#
loop_
_entity.id
_entity.type
_entity.pdbx_description
1 polymer ?
#
loop_
_entity_poly.entity_id
_entity_poly.type
_entity_poly.pdbx_seq_one_letter_code
_entity_poly.pdbx_strand_id
1 'polypeptide(L)'
;MRDDHIKKTIAVYDTMADAYAKKLNDYAPLPEREKFVTLLSSHAHILDVGCGPGRDAEFYVAKGFSVTGVDFSEKLLEIARRRVPHATFYKQDFRSLRFPKQSFDGVWACASLLHLKRHEVPMVLNKFFQLLKSGGVLFIMVKEGKGEADVAEELSSYLSRHFTYFQREELKRLLENTGFEIIEQYTYNEKDRRPDHRDLWWISSFSRKP
;
A
#
# COMPACT_ATOMS: atom_id res chain seq x y z
N MET A 1 -16.75 2.64 18.85
CA MET A 1 -16.77 1.30 18.21
C MET A 1 -16.40 1.26 16.73
N ARG A 2 -16.35 2.38 15.95
CA ARG A 2 -16.02 2.34 14.49
C ARG A 2 -14.54 2.10 14.15
N ASP A 3 -13.61 2.29 15.09
CA ASP A 3 -12.15 2.24 14.81
C ASP A 3 -11.38 1.13 15.54
N ASP A 4 -12.08 0.17 16.14
CA ASP A 4 -11.44 -0.84 17.00
C ASP A 4 -10.48 -1.77 16.24
N HIS A 5 -10.83 -2.17 15.00
CA HIS A 5 -9.98 -3.03 14.16
C HIS A 5 -8.69 -2.32 13.71
N ILE A 6 -8.78 -1.01 13.40
CA ILE A 6 -7.60 -0.21 13.03
C ILE A 6 -6.67 -0.04 14.23
N LYS A 7 -7.23 0.28 15.41
CA LYS A 7 -6.42 0.40 16.64
C LYS A 7 -5.70 -0.89 16.98
N LYS A 8 -6.37 -2.04 16.84
CA LYS A 8 -5.75 -3.37 17.03
C LYS A 8 -4.62 -3.59 16.02
N THR A 9 -4.86 -3.31 14.74
CA THR A 9 -3.86 -3.46 13.69
C THR A 9 -2.64 -2.55 13.94
N ILE A 10 -2.85 -1.28 14.34
CA ILE A 10 -1.77 -0.35 14.71
C ILE A 10 -0.97 -0.90 15.91
N ALA A 11 -1.65 -1.35 16.96
CA ALA A 11 -0.99 -1.88 18.15
C ALA A 11 -0.10 -3.09 17.83
N VAL A 12 -0.52 -3.95 16.90
CA VAL A 12 0.29 -5.06 16.41
C VAL A 12 1.56 -4.54 15.72
N TYR A 13 1.43 -3.60 14.79
CA TYR A 13 2.57 -3.03 14.08
C TYR A 13 3.53 -2.26 15.00
N ASP A 14 3.01 -1.50 15.96
CA ASP A 14 3.84 -0.79 16.94
C ASP A 14 4.60 -1.77 17.84
N THR A 15 3.96 -2.88 18.25
CA THR A 15 4.60 -3.88 19.13
C THR A 15 5.75 -4.60 18.43
N MET A 16 5.64 -4.84 17.13
CA MET A 16 6.57 -5.67 16.37
C MET A 16 7.39 -4.90 15.31
N ALA A 17 7.43 -3.57 15.39
CA ALA A 17 7.97 -2.71 14.34
C ALA A 17 9.36 -3.13 13.84
N ASP A 18 10.32 -3.39 14.74
CA ASP A 18 11.68 -3.79 14.38
C ASP A 18 11.73 -5.18 13.72
N ALA A 19 11.01 -6.16 14.28
CA ALA A 19 10.93 -7.50 13.73
C ALA A 19 10.25 -7.50 12.36
N TYR A 20 9.16 -6.73 12.22
CA TYR A 20 8.45 -6.55 10.96
C TYR A 20 9.33 -5.89 9.90
N ALA A 21 10.02 -4.80 10.23
CA ALA A 21 10.92 -4.11 9.32
C ALA A 21 12.03 -5.02 8.77
N LYS A 22 12.54 -5.92 9.61
CA LYS A 22 13.57 -6.89 9.24
C LYS A 22 13.05 -7.93 8.25
N LYS A 23 11.88 -8.52 8.55
CA LYS A 23 11.23 -9.54 7.70
C LYS A 23 10.73 -8.96 6.38
N LEU A 24 10.24 -7.70 6.38
CA LEU A 24 9.54 -7.12 5.23
C LEU A 24 10.43 -7.02 3.98
N ASN A 25 11.74 -6.91 4.13
CA ASN A 25 12.66 -6.80 3.00
C ASN A 25 12.59 -8.03 2.06
N ASP A 26 12.33 -9.22 2.61
CA ASP A 26 12.22 -10.46 1.84
C ASP A 26 10.94 -10.51 0.98
N TYR A 27 9.95 -9.68 1.29
CA TYR A 27 8.64 -9.63 0.61
C TYR A 27 8.48 -8.42 -0.31
N ALA A 28 9.59 -7.91 -0.85
CA ALA A 28 9.55 -6.76 -1.74
C ALA A 28 8.90 -7.11 -3.10
N PRO A 29 7.91 -6.34 -3.57
CA PRO A 29 7.26 -6.54 -4.87
C PRO A 29 8.14 -5.95 -5.99
N LEU A 30 9.28 -6.60 -6.26
CA LEU A 30 10.30 -6.07 -7.18
C LEU A 30 9.78 -5.80 -8.59
N PRO A 31 9.03 -6.72 -9.26
CA PRO A 31 8.51 -6.45 -10.59
C PRO A 31 7.52 -5.27 -10.64
N GLU A 32 6.68 -5.16 -9.61
CA GLU A 32 5.69 -4.09 -9.53
C GLU A 32 6.35 -2.71 -9.34
N ARG A 33 7.40 -2.63 -8.53
CA ARG A 33 8.16 -1.39 -8.32
C ARG A 33 8.83 -0.92 -9.60
N GLU A 34 9.53 -1.82 -10.29
CA GLU A 34 10.19 -1.50 -11.56
C GLU A 34 9.16 -1.07 -12.62
N LYS A 35 8.03 -1.76 -12.72
CA LYS A 35 6.94 -1.35 -13.61
C LYS A 35 6.36 0.01 -13.23
N PHE A 36 6.10 0.26 -11.95
CA PHE A 36 5.51 1.52 -11.51
C PHE A 36 6.37 2.73 -11.91
N VAL A 37 7.69 2.65 -11.77
CA VAL A 37 8.58 3.75 -12.15
C VAL A 37 8.59 3.99 -13.67
N THR A 38 8.37 2.97 -14.51
CA THR A 38 8.27 3.16 -15.97
C THR A 38 7.01 3.89 -16.41
N LEU A 39 5.98 3.94 -15.56
CA LEU A 39 4.71 4.62 -15.83
C LEU A 39 4.71 6.09 -15.39
N LEU A 40 5.74 6.53 -14.68
CA LEU A 40 5.89 7.88 -14.13
C LEU A 40 6.93 8.69 -14.90
N SER A 41 6.79 10.00 -14.90
CA SER A 41 7.81 10.92 -15.39
C SER A 41 9.03 10.91 -14.46
N SER A 42 10.21 11.30 -14.97
CA SER A 42 11.39 11.50 -14.14
C SER A 42 11.10 12.53 -13.02
N HIS A 43 11.64 12.28 -11.83
CA HIS A 43 11.46 13.12 -10.65
C HIS A 43 10.00 13.28 -10.16
N ALA A 44 9.10 12.38 -10.56
CA ALA A 44 7.72 12.38 -10.09
C ALA A 44 7.62 12.34 -8.57
N HIS A 45 6.54 12.91 -8.01
CA HIS A 45 6.23 12.86 -6.59
C HIS A 45 5.29 11.71 -6.28
N ILE A 46 5.76 10.76 -5.48
CA ILE A 46 5.03 9.54 -5.11
C ILE A 46 4.49 9.68 -3.68
N LEU A 47 3.21 9.34 -3.50
CA LEU A 47 2.61 9.09 -2.18
C LEU A 47 2.64 7.59 -1.89
N ASP A 48 3.42 7.18 -0.88
CA ASP A 48 3.48 5.80 -0.39
C ASP A 48 2.50 5.63 0.78
N VAL A 49 1.39 4.93 0.53
CA VAL A 49 0.26 4.78 1.46
C VAL A 49 0.37 3.47 2.24
N GLY A 50 0.49 3.58 3.57
CA GLY A 50 0.87 2.45 4.40
C GLY A 50 2.35 2.12 4.21
N CYS A 51 3.20 3.15 4.22
CA CYS A 51 4.62 3.04 3.87
C CYS A 51 5.44 2.15 4.83
N GLY A 52 4.88 1.84 6.00
CA GLY A 52 5.54 1.02 7.00
C GLY A 52 6.94 1.56 7.36
N PRO A 53 7.97 0.70 7.40
CA PRO A 53 9.33 1.08 7.74
C PRO A 53 10.11 1.72 6.57
N GLY A 54 9.42 2.19 5.51
CA GLY A 54 10.02 2.92 4.39
C GLY A 54 10.72 2.06 3.35
N ARG A 55 10.44 0.74 3.26
CA ARG A 55 11.07 -0.17 2.30
C ARG A 55 10.88 0.27 0.83
N ASP A 56 9.64 0.63 0.47
CA ASP A 56 9.31 1.03 -0.90
C ASP A 56 9.75 2.48 -1.17
N ALA A 57 9.62 3.35 -0.17
CA ALA A 57 10.14 4.71 -0.22
C ALA A 57 11.66 4.75 -0.50
N GLU A 58 12.45 3.87 0.15
CA GLU A 58 13.89 3.73 -0.10
C GLU A 58 14.19 3.44 -1.57
N PHE A 59 13.47 2.48 -2.15
CA PHE A 59 13.61 2.12 -3.55
C PHE A 59 13.32 3.31 -4.48
N TYR A 60 12.23 4.04 -4.26
CA TYR A 60 11.84 5.16 -5.12
C TYR A 60 12.79 6.35 -4.98
N VAL A 61 13.24 6.68 -3.76
CA VAL A 61 14.25 7.73 -3.55
C VAL A 61 15.56 7.38 -4.25
N ALA A 62 16.01 6.12 -4.19
CA ALA A 62 17.21 5.66 -4.88
C ALA A 62 17.10 5.76 -6.42
N LYS A 63 15.88 5.72 -6.98
CA LYS A 63 15.58 5.94 -8.41
C LYS A 63 15.39 7.43 -8.77
N GLY A 64 15.55 8.35 -7.82
CA GLY A 64 15.46 9.81 -8.06
C GLY A 64 14.06 10.40 -7.95
N PHE A 65 13.10 9.68 -7.39
CA PHE A 65 11.74 10.17 -7.14
C PHE A 65 11.64 10.93 -5.81
N SER A 66 10.75 11.92 -5.74
CA SER A 66 10.35 12.52 -4.47
C SER A 66 9.30 11.64 -3.80
N VAL A 67 9.45 11.35 -2.50
CA VAL A 67 8.52 10.45 -1.80
C VAL A 67 7.95 11.12 -0.56
N THR A 68 6.62 11.04 -0.44
CA THR A 68 5.88 11.29 0.80
C THR A 68 5.28 9.97 1.28
N GLY A 69 5.66 9.50 2.46
CA GLY A 69 5.09 8.29 3.07
C GLY A 69 4.05 8.63 4.13
N VAL A 70 3.00 7.84 4.21
CA VAL A 70 2.00 7.92 5.29
C VAL A 70 1.78 6.54 5.90
N ASP A 71 1.71 6.51 7.23
CA ASP A 71 1.38 5.29 7.98
C ASP A 71 0.62 5.64 9.28
N PHE A 72 -0.05 4.68 9.86
CA PHE A 72 -0.69 4.81 11.18
C PHE A 72 0.30 4.61 12.33
N SER A 73 1.30 3.71 12.14
CA SER A 73 2.24 3.30 13.18
C SER A 73 3.37 4.31 13.30
N GLU A 74 3.44 5.00 14.44
CA GLU A 74 4.56 5.90 14.70
C GLU A 74 5.89 5.15 14.79
N LYS A 75 5.88 3.93 15.33
CA LYS A 75 7.09 3.11 15.44
C LYS A 75 7.66 2.73 14.07
N LEU A 76 6.81 2.37 13.11
CA LEU A 76 7.26 2.14 11.74
C LEU A 76 7.78 3.41 11.08
N LEU A 77 7.12 4.55 11.30
CA LEU A 77 7.56 5.84 10.77
C LEU A 77 8.89 6.30 11.35
N GLU A 78 9.18 6.03 12.63
CA GLU A 78 10.52 6.27 13.23
C GLU A 78 11.61 5.48 12.48
N ILE A 79 11.34 4.23 12.10
CA ILE A 79 12.25 3.41 11.30
C ILE A 79 12.37 4.00 9.88
N ALA A 80 11.26 4.37 9.26
CA ALA A 80 11.24 4.94 7.92
C ALA A 80 12.07 6.22 7.81
N ARG A 81 11.93 7.14 8.78
CA ARG A 81 12.72 8.41 8.83
C ARG A 81 14.22 8.16 8.96
N ARG A 82 14.63 7.14 9.72
CA ARG A 82 16.04 6.74 9.82
C ARG A 82 16.55 6.08 8.54
N ARG A 83 15.71 5.24 7.91
CA ARG A 83 16.05 4.51 6.68
C ARG A 83 16.16 5.43 5.46
N VAL A 84 15.25 6.39 5.34
CA VAL A 84 15.11 7.25 4.14
C VAL A 84 15.03 8.71 4.54
N PRO A 85 16.16 9.33 4.97
CA PRO A 85 16.17 10.72 5.47
C PRO A 85 15.81 11.76 4.40
N HIS A 86 15.84 11.39 3.11
CA HIS A 86 15.48 12.27 1.99
C HIS A 86 13.99 12.17 1.59
N ALA A 87 13.20 11.34 2.26
CA ALA A 87 11.74 11.29 2.10
C ALA A 87 11.04 12.00 3.27
N THR A 88 9.78 12.38 3.05
CA THR A 88 8.96 13.00 4.11
C THR A 88 7.92 12.01 4.60
N PHE A 89 7.78 11.83 5.92
CA PHE A 89 6.89 10.85 6.51
C PHE A 89 5.92 11.49 7.50
N TYR A 90 4.62 11.20 7.33
CA TYR A 90 3.53 11.71 8.17
C TYR A 90 2.74 10.58 8.81
N LYS A 91 2.43 10.73 10.10
CA LYS A 91 1.42 9.90 10.75
C LYS A 91 0.04 10.39 10.34
N GLN A 92 -0.58 9.69 9.41
CA GLN A 92 -1.94 10.01 8.95
C GLN A 92 -2.77 8.75 8.73
N ASP A 93 -4.06 8.89 8.98
CA ASP A 93 -5.06 7.92 8.55
C ASP A 93 -5.30 8.08 7.05
N PHE A 94 -5.00 7.05 6.25
CA PHE A 94 -5.19 7.12 4.81
C PHE A 94 -6.68 7.17 4.39
N ARG A 95 -7.63 6.97 5.33
CA ARG A 95 -9.05 7.28 5.13
C ARG A 95 -9.33 8.79 5.13
N SER A 96 -8.43 9.60 5.68
CA SER A 96 -8.61 11.06 5.85
C SER A 96 -7.33 11.85 5.57
N LEU A 97 -6.65 11.53 4.47
CA LEU A 97 -5.40 12.19 4.05
C LEU A 97 -5.59 13.70 3.88
N ARG A 98 -4.63 14.47 4.41
CA ARG A 98 -4.66 15.95 4.39
C ARG A 98 -3.57 16.50 3.48
N PHE A 99 -3.72 16.26 2.18
CA PHE A 99 -2.86 16.84 1.15
C PHE A 99 -3.72 17.63 0.16
N PRO A 100 -3.14 18.61 -0.55
CA PRO A 100 -3.82 19.30 -1.64
C PRO A 100 -4.26 18.32 -2.72
N LYS A 101 -5.35 18.64 -3.43
CA LYS A 101 -5.75 17.87 -4.61
C LYS A 101 -4.66 17.98 -5.67
N GLN A 102 -4.51 16.95 -6.51
CA GLN A 102 -3.58 16.93 -7.64
C GLN A 102 -2.11 17.25 -7.23
N SER A 103 -1.66 16.73 -6.10
CA SER A 103 -0.30 16.98 -5.58
C SER A 103 0.68 15.85 -5.87
N PHE A 104 0.21 14.68 -6.32
CA PHE A 104 1.05 13.52 -6.57
C PHE A 104 0.95 13.03 -8.02
N ASP A 105 2.07 12.60 -8.56
CA ASP A 105 2.16 11.96 -9.88
C ASP A 105 1.90 10.46 -9.77
N GLY A 106 2.19 9.86 -8.61
CA GLY A 106 1.93 8.46 -8.30
C GLY A 106 1.40 8.25 -6.90
N VAL A 107 0.51 7.27 -6.74
CA VAL A 107 0.08 6.72 -5.44
C VAL A 107 0.43 5.24 -5.42
N TRP A 108 1.22 4.84 -4.43
CA TRP A 108 1.64 3.47 -4.19
C TRP A 108 0.95 2.95 -2.94
N ALA A 109 0.09 1.95 -3.07
CA ALA A 109 -0.68 1.34 -1.98
C ALA A 109 -0.44 -0.18 -1.92
N CYS A 110 0.77 -0.55 -1.50
CA CYS A 110 1.22 -1.94 -1.44
C CYS A 110 0.81 -2.57 -0.11
N ALA A 111 -0.10 -3.53 -0.13
CA ALA A 111 -0.57 -4.28 1.04
C ALA A 111 -1.08 -3.39 2.19
N SER A 112 -1.70 -2.26 1.86
CA SER A 112 -2.24 -1.31 2.84
C SER A 112 -3.77 -1.28 2.86
N LEU A 113 -4.45 -1.24 1.69
CA LEU A 113 -5.91 -1.21 1.60
C LEU A 113 -6.59 -2.43 2.22
N LEU A 114 -5.90 -3.54 2.28
CA LEU A 114 -6.39 -4.79 2.88
C LEU A 114 -6.66 -4.69 4.40
N HIS A 115 -6.24 -3.62 5.06
CA HIS A 115 -6.55 -3.36 6.48
C HIS A 115 -7.81 -2.50 6.68
N LEU A 116 -8.42 -2.01 5.60
CA LEU A 116 -9.71 -1.33 5.63
C LEU A 116 -10.86 -2.32 5.67
N LYS A 117 -11.98 -1.93 6.27
CA LYS A 117 -13.24 -2.61 6.02
C LYS A 117 -13.71 -2.36 4.60
N ARG A 118 -14.37 -3.34 4.00
CA ARG A 118 -14.83 -3.28 2.61
C ARG A 118 -15.62 -2.02 2.26
N HIS A 119 -16.50 -1.57 3.15
CA HIS A 119 -17.30 -0.37 2.93
C HIS A 119 -16.50 0.95 2.96
N GLU A 120 -15.27 0.94 3.50
CA GLU A 120 -14.39 2.12 3.56
C GLU A 120 -13.60 2.30 2.25
N VAL A 121 -13.39 1.22 1.49
CA VAL A 121 -12.54 1.19 0.29
C VAL A 121 -12.96 2.22 -0.77
N PRO A 122 -14.24 2.36 -1.16
CA PRO A 122 -14.64 3.33 -2.18
C PRO A 122 -14.29 4.79 -1.81
N MET A 123 -14.44 5.14 -0.54
CA MET A 123 -14.09 6.48 -0.05
C MET A 123 -12.58 6.73 -0.16
N VAL A 124 -11.76 5.74 0.17
CA VAL A 124 -10.30 5.85 0.08
C VAL A 124 -9.84 5.93 -1.37
N LEU A 125 -10.41 5.13 -2.27
CA LEU A 125 -10.12 5.21 -3.70
C LEU A 125 -10.47 6.58 -4.28
N ASN A 126 -11.63 7.16 -3.93
CA ASN A 126 -11.99 8.53 -4.30
C ASN A 126 -10.97 9.56 -3.77
N LYS A 127 -10.45 9.35 -2.55
CA LYS A 127 -9.41 10.22 -2.02
C LYS A 127 -8.12 10.13 -2.83
N PHE A 128 -7.66 8.93 -3.19
CA PHE A 128 -6.49 8.74 -4.06
C PHE A 128 -6.68 9.40 -5.42
N PHE A 129 -7.86 9.24 -6.01
CA PHE A 129 -8.21 9.90 -7.28
C PHE A 129 -8.10 11.43 -7.19
N GLN A 130 -8.56 12.04 -6.08
CA GLN A 130 -8.46 13.48 -5.87
C GLN A 130 -7.01 13.95 -5.69
N LEU A 131 -6.17 13.14 -5.03
CA LEU A 131 -4.77 13.47 -4.75
C LEU A 131 -3.87 13.35 -5.97
N LEU A 132 -4.19 12.44 -6.89
CA LEU A 132 -3.46 12.27 -8.14
C LEU A 132 -3.72 13.44 -9.11
N LYS A 133 -2.67 13.87 -9.79
CA LYS A 133 -2.74 14.74 -10.98
C LYS A 133 -3.43 13.99 -12.12
N SER A 134 -3.92 14.70 -13.15
CA SER A 134 -4.32 14.08 -14.42
C SER A 134 -3.12 13.34 -15.02
N GLY A 135 -3.35 12.15 -15.58
CA GLY A 135 -2.30 11.25 -16.06
C GLY A 135 -1.57 10.48 -14.95
N GLY A 136 -1.81 10.81 -13.67
CA GLY A 136 -1.17 10.17 -12.53
C GLY A 136 -1.53 8.70 -12.37
N VAL A 137 -0.63 7.92 -11.78
CA VAL A 137 -0.71 6.46 -11.70
C VAL A 137 -1.00 6.00 -10.27
N LEU A 138 -1.97 5.11 -10.13
CA LEU A 138 -2.27 4.38 -8.90
C LEU A 138 -1.79 2.94 -9.02
N PHE A 139 -1.01 2.49 -8.04
CA PHE A 139 -0.76 1.07 -7.81
C PHE A 139 -1.46 0.58 -6.56
N ILE A 140 -2.10 -0.56 -6.65
CA ILE A 140 -2.69 -1.28 -5.51
C ILE A 140 -2.24 -2.73 -5.53
N MET A 141 -1.82 -3.24 -4.37
CA MET A 141 -1.61 -4.66 -4.12
C MET A 141 -2.43 -5.09 -2.91
N VAL A 142 -3.30 -6.08 -3.10
CA VAL A 142 -4.17 -6.63 -2.05
C VAL A 142 -4.22 -8.15 -2.12
N LYS A 143 -4.58 -8.80 -1.00
CA LYS A 143 -4.77 -10.26 -0.95
C LYS A 143 -5.99 -10.68 -1.76
N GLU A 144 -5.80 -11.70 -2.62
CA GLU A 144 -6.91 -12.34 -3.31
C GLU A 144 -7.71 -13.23 -2.37
N GLY A 145 -9.03 -13.22 -2.51
CA GLY A 145 -9.95 -14.04 -1.73
C GLY A 145 -11.32 -13.41 -1.56
N LYS A 146 -12.08 -13.92 -0.59
CA LYS A 146 -13.43 -13.45 -0.28
C LYS A 146 -13.58 -13.09 1.19
N GLY A 147 -14.42 -12.07 1.46
CA GLY A 147 -14.81 -11.70 2.81
C GLY A 147 -13.77 -10.86 3.56
N GLU A 148 -13.94 -10.82 4.86
CA GLU A 148 -13.11 -10.11 5.83
C GLU A 148 -12.84 -11.04 7.00
N ALA A 149 -11.63 -11.01 7.54
CA ALA A 149 -11.25 -11.81 8.70
C ALA A 149 -10.16 -11.14 9.54
N ASP A 150 -10.17 -11.43 10.83
CA ASP A 150 -9.04 -11.16 11.70
C ASP A 150 -8.12 -12.39 11.66
N VAL A 151 -6.90 -12.22 11.18
CA VAL A 151 -5.95 -13.32 10.93
C VAL A 151 -4.64 -13.09 11.66
N ALA A 152 -4.15 -14.16 12.29
CA ALA A 152 -2.82 -14.22 12.88
C ALA A 152 -1.85 -14.88 11.89
N GLU A 153 -0.82 -14.15 11.49
CA GLU A 153 0.19 -14.60 10.51
C GLU A 153 1.60 -14.54 11.07
N GLU A 154 2.50 -15.32 10.50
CA GLU A 154 3.91 -15.32 10.87
C GLU A 154 4.55 -13.93 10.74
N LEU A 155 4.23 -13.18 9.70
CA LEU A 155 4.75 -11.83 9.47
C LEU A 155 4.37 -10.85 10.60
N SER A 156 3.27 -11.11 11.32
CA SER A 156 2.85 -10.38 12.51
C SER A 156 3.16 -11.11 13.81
N SER A 157 4.09 -12.06 13.80
CA SER A 157 4.41 -12.89 14.99
C SER A 157 3.16 -13.51 15.61
N TYR A 158 2.23 -13.93 14.76
CA TYR A 158 0.91 -14.50 15.10
C TYR A 158 -0.02 -13.57 15.89
N LEU A 159 0.25 -12.27 15.89
CA LEU A 159 -0.71 -11.28 16.39
C LEU A 159 -1.78 -11.02 15.30
N SER A 160 -3.05 -10.96 15.74
CA SER A 160 -4.19 -10.85 14.83
C SER A 160 -4.34 -9.45 14.26
N ARG A 161 -4.49 -9.37 12.94
CA ARG A 161 -4.78 -8.15 12.18
C ARG A 161 -6.02 -8.34 11.32
N HIS A 162 -6.76 -7.28 11.11
CA HIS A 162 -7.88 -7.29 10.16
C HIS A 162 -7.39 -7.36 8.72
N PHE A 163 -8.01 -8.25 7.92
CA PHE A 163 -7.81 -8.33 6.48
C PHE A 163 -9.14 -8.35 5.75
N THR A 164 -9.24 -7.51 4.73
CA THR A 164 -10.23 -7.57 3.67
C THR A 164 -9.59 -8.22 2.45
N TYR A 165 -10.20 -9.29 1.96
CA TYR A 165 -9.78 -10.00 0.76
C TYR A 165 -10.58 -9.49 -0.43
N PHE A 166 -9.98 -9.47 -1.60
CA PHE A 166 -10.60 -8.96 -2.81
C PHE A 166 -10.63 -10.03 -3.90
N GLN A 167 -11.66 -10.01 -4.73
CA GLN A 167 -11.66 -10.71 -6.00
C GLN A 167 -11.19 -9.74 -7.10
N ARG A 168 -10.49 -10.26 -8.10
CA ARG A 168 -9.94 -9.46 -9.20
C ARG A 168 -10.99 -8.56 -9.86
N GLU A 169 -12.13 -9.12 -10.23
CA GLU A 169 -13.20 -8.37 -10.89
C GLU A 169 -13.91 -7.36 -9.97
N GLU A 170 -13.91 -7.62 -8.67
CA GLU A 170 -14.41 -6.68 -7.69
C GLU A 170 -13.50 -5.44 -7.59
N LEU A 171 -12.19 -5.64 -7.43
CA LEU A 171 -11.23 -4.54 -7.38
C LEU A 171 -11.27 -3.71 -8.68
N LYS A 172 -11.37 -4.38 -9.83
CA LYS A 172 -11.52 -3.71 -11.13
C LYS A 172 -12.73 -2.78 -11.13
N ARG A 173 -13.91 -3.29 -10.78
CA ARG A 173 -15.14 -2.47 -10.72
C ARG A 173 -15.04 -1.29 -9.75
N LEU A 174 -14.40 -1.47 -8.59
CA LEU A 174 -14.19 -0.39 -7.62
C LEU A 174 -13.32 0.73 -8.20
N LEU A 175 -12.28 0.38 -8.94
CA LEU A 175 -11.39 1.34 -9.60
C LEU A 175 -12.10 2.08 -10.74
N GLU A 176 -12.76 1.35 -11.64
CA GLU A 176 -13.52 1.92 -12.77
C GLU A 176 -14.66 2.83 -12.29
N ASN A 177 -15.40 2.43 -11.26
CA ASN A 177 -16.46 3.26 -10.65
C ASN A 177 -15.90 4.55 -10.00
N THR A 178 -14.64 4.58 -9.63
CA THR A 178 -13.97 5.78 -9.13
C THR A 178 -13.49 6.70 -10.26
N GLY A 179 -13.45 6.20 -11.51
CA GLY A 179 -12.98 6.93 -12.69
C GLY A 179 -11.56 6.57 -13.13
N PHE A 180 -10.94 5.56 -12.54
CA PHE A 180 -9.64 5.08 -12.99
C PHE A 180 -9.75 4.22 -14.26
N GLU A 181 -8.78 4.38 -15.14
CA GLU A 181 -8.53 3.47 -16.27
C GLU A 181 -7.50 2.41 -15.87
N ILE A 182 -7.85 1.13 -16.05
CA ILE A 182 -6.95 0.02 -15.73
C ILE A 182 -5.85 -0.07 -16.81
N ILE A 183 -4.59 0.10 -16.44
CA ILE A 183 -3.44 -0.13 -17.31
C ILE A 183 -3.15 -1.63 -17.38
N GLU A 184 -3.09 -2.27 -16.21
CA GLU A 184 -2.88 -3.71 -16.08
C GLU A 184 -3.36 -4.20 -14.73
N GLN A 185 -3.94 -5.39 -14.71
CA GLN A 185 -4.32 -6.07 -13.48
C GLN A 185 -4.11 -7.57 -13.63
N TYR A 186 -3.43 -8.17 -12.64
CA TYR A 186 -3.15 -9.61 -12.64
C TYR A 186 -3.11 -10.16 -11.22
N THR A 187 -3.19 -11.49 -11.14
CA THR A 187 -2.98 -12.24 -9.89
C THR A 187 -1.70 -13.06 -9.98
N TYR A 188 -1.07 -13.28 -8.83
CA TYR A 188 0.07 -14.17 -8.71
C TYR A 188 0.13 -14.80 -7.32
N ASN A 189 0.78 -15.96 -7.23
CA ASN A 189 1.09 -16.60 -5.96
C ASN A 189 2.52 -16.24 -5.52
N GLU A 190 2.74 -15.97 -4.23
CA GLU A 190 4.08 -15.69 -3.70
C GLU A 190 5.07 -16.83 -3.99
N LYS A 191 4.61 -18.09 -3.91
CA LYS A 191 5.44 -19.27 -4.21
C LYS A 191 5.95 -19.34 -5.65
N ASP A 192 5.21 -18.78 -6.61
CA ASP A 192 5.62 -18.76 -8.01
C ASP A 192 6.87 -17.88 -8.21
N ARG A 193 7.05 -16.89 -7.34
CA ARG A 193 8.20 -15.99 -7.36
C ARG A 193 9.35 -16.44 -6.48
N ARG A 194 9.00 -17.04 -5.33
CA ARG A 194 9.95 -17.57 -4.34
C ARG A 194 9.35 -18.81 -3.67
N PRO A 195 9.86 -20.01 -3.96
CA PRO A 195 9.29 -21.27 -3.47
C PRO A 195 9.25 -21.41 -1.94
N ASP A 196 10.13 -20.69 -1.23
CA ASP A 196 10.21 -20.63 0.23
C ASP A 196 9.17 -19.67 0.86
N HIS A 197 8.42 -18.92 0.03
CA HIS A 197 7.39 -18.01 0.49
C HIS A 197 6.05 -18.71 0.76
N ARG A 198 5.09 -17.91 1.28
CA ARG A 198 3.75 -18.37 1.64
C ARG A 198 2.94 -18.76 0.41
N ASP A 199 2.05 -19.72 0.56
CA ASP A 199 1.00 -20.00 -0.42
C ASP A 199 -0.10 -18.93 -0.30
N LEU A 200 0.15 -17.79 -0.90
CA LEU A 200 -0.71 -16.62 -0.79
C LEU A 200 -0.85 -15.94 -2.14
N TRP A 201 -2.11 -15.75 -2.55
CA TRP A 201 -2.45 -15.06 -3.78
C TRP A 201 -2.61 -13.56 -3.57
N TRP A 202 -2.07 -12.82 -4.51
CA TRP A 202 -2.15 -11.36 -4.57
C TRP A 202 -2.78 -10.89 -5.86
N ILE A 203 -3.47 -9.74 -5.78
CA ILE A 203 -3.91 -8.95 -6.93
C ILE A 203 -3.03 -7.72 -6.99
N SER A 204 -2.33 -7.53 -8.11
CA SER A 204 -1.63 -6.29 -8.44
C SER A 204 -2.42 -5.53 -9.51
N SER A 205 -2.66 -4.24 -9.29
CA SER A 205 -3.39 -3.37 -10.22
C SER A 205 -2.65 -2.06 -10.43
N PHE A 206 -2.38 -1.75 -11.69
CA PHE A 206 -1.88 -0.45 -12.15
C PHE A 206 -3.02 0.27 -12.86
N SER A 207 -3.31 1.48 -12.45
CA SER A 207 -4.43 2.26 -12.99
C SER A 207 -4.01 3.71 -13.19
N ARG A 208 -4.64 4.39 -14.13
CA ARG A 208 -4.37 5.79 -14.46
C ARG A 208 -5.59 6.65 -14.16
N LYS A 209 -5.35 7.83 -13.64
CA LYS A 209 -6.34 8.90 -13.63
C LYS A 209 -6.30 9.61 -14.99
N PRO A 210 -7.40 9.66 -15.74
CA PRO A 210 -7.49 10.41 -17.01
C PRO A 210 -7.14 11.89 -16.88
#